data_609e0ec59312c1c0c17dbb8cc686858c
#
_entry.id   609e0ec59312c1c0c17dbb8cc686858c
#
_cell.length_a   1.000
_cell.length_b   1.000
_cell.length_c   1.000
_cell.angle_alpha   90.00
_cell.angle_beta   90.00
_cell.angle_gamma   90.00
#
_symmetry.space_group_name_H-M   'P 1'
#
loop_
_entity.id
_entity.type
_entity.pdbx_description
1 polymer ?
#
loop_
_entity_poly.entity_id
_entity_poly.type
_entity_poly.pdbx_seq_one_letter_code
_entity_poly.pdbx_strand_id
1 'polypeptide(L)'
;MRHYEIVFVVHPDQSSQVPAMIERYKSTIETASGKIHRLEDWGRRHLAYPINKIHKAHYVLMNVECDQATLAELESGFRFNDAILRSMTLLQKAAITEPSIIATSTAEENKAAESRAKDAAAREAAAANSDDEIDLDDIDEDFDADAIISE
;
A
#
# COMPACT_ATOMS: atom_id res chain seq x y z
N MET A 1 8.10 26.91 18.22
CA MET A 1 7.59 25.83 17.32
C MET A 1 6.11 25.64 17.53
N ARG A 2 5.37 25.19 16.53
CA ARG A 2 3.93 24.93 16.56
C ARG A 2 3.66 23.58 15.98
N HIS A 3 2.52 22.97 16.34
CA HIS A 3 2.10 21.69 15.83
C HIS A 3 1.21 21.87 14.61
N TYR A 4 1.49 21.15 13.55
CA TYR A 4 0.73 21.17 12.30
C TYR A 4 0.38 19.75 11.88
N GLU A 5 -0.81 19.60 11.34
CA GLU A 5 -1.23 18.42 10.63
C GLU A 5 -1.27 18.74 9.15
N ILE A 6 -0.53 18.01 8.36
CA ILE A 6 -0.37 18.22 6.92
C ILE A 6 -0.86 16.98 6.22
N VAL A 7 -1.82 17.16 5.32
CA VAL A 7 -2.28 16.11 4.40
C VAL A 7 -1.96 16.55 3.00
N PHE A 8 -1.29 15.71 2.23
CA PHE A 8 -1.07 15.96 0.82
C PHE A 8 -1.43 14.77 -0.04
N VAL A 9 -1.79 15.04 -1.26
CA VAL A 9 -2.37 14.09 -2.20
C VAL A 9 -1.51 14.05 -3.45
N VAL A 10 -0.94 12.89 -3.75
CA VAL A 10 -0.01 12.68 -4.85
C VAL A 10 -0.72 11.99 -6.03
N HIS A 11 -0.31 12.35 -7.24
CA HIS A 11 -0.80 11.72 -8.47
C HIS A 11 -0.59 10.20 -8.43
N PRO A 12 -1.57 9.37 -8.83
CA PRO A 12 -1.47 7.91 -8.69
C PRO A 12 -0.31 7.30 -9.48
N ASP A 13 0.08 7.90 -10.61
CA ASP A 13 1.21 7.42 -11.43
C ASP A 13 2.56 7.70 -10.76
N GLN A 14 2.59 8.63 -9.82
CA GLN A 14 3.79 9.01 -9.04
C GLN A 14 3.85 8.34 -7.66
N SER A 15 2.98 7.37 -7.39
CA SER A 15 2.93 6.66 -6.10
C SER A 15 4.26 6.01 -5.72
N SER A 16 5.06 5.56 -6.68
CA SER A 16 6.40 5.01 -6.46
C SER A 16 7.41 6.02 -5.92
N GLN A 17 7.19 7.31 -6.14
CA GLN A 17 8.07 8.38 -5.67
C GLN A 17 7.71 8.89 -4.28
N VAL A 18 6.56 8.49 -3.73
CA VAL A 18 6.07 8.95 -2.42
C VAL A 18 7.09 8.72 -1.30
N PRO A 19 7.75 7.56 -1.15
CA PRO A 19 8.76 7.37 -0.12
C PRO A 19 9.92 8.38 -0.22
N ALA A 20 10.43 8.63 -1.42
CA ALA A 20 11.51 9.61 -1.64
C ALA A 20 11.05 11.05 -1.34
N MET A 21 9.80 11.38 -1.64
CA MET A 21 9.20 12.67 -1.31
C MET A 21 9.10 12.86 0.21
N ILE A 22 8.63 11.84 0.92
CA ILE A 22 8.53 11.82 2.39
C ILE A 22 9.91 12.06 3.02
N GLU A 23 10.94 11.33 2.59
CA GLU A 23 12.30 11.48 3.12
C GLU A 23 12.84 12.90 2.88
N ARG A 24 12.56 13.51 1.75
CA ARG A 24 12.96 14.88 1.48
C ARG A 24 12.28 15.88 2.42
N TYR A 25 10.97 15.76 2.63
CA TYR A 25 10.24 16.64 3.56
C TYR A 25 10.67 16.43 5.01
N LYS A 26 10.93 15.19 5.39
CA LYS A 26 11.48 14.84 6.70
C LYS A 26 12.83 15.50 6.92
N SER A 27 13.74 15.42 5.96
CA SER A 27 15.05 16.09 6.02
C SER A 27 14.92 17.61 6.18
N THR A 28 13.99 18.24 5.45
CA THR A 28 13.73 19.70 5.58
C THR A 28 13.28 20.05 6.99
N ILE A 29 12.38 19.27 7.59
CA ILE A 29 11.86 19.49 8.95
C ILE A 29 12.97 19.30 10.00
N GLU A 30 13.72 18.20 9.90
CA GLU A 30 14.80 17.85 10.84
C GLU A 30 15.96 18.85 10.78
N THR A 31 16.34 19.32 9.58
CA THR A 31 17.38 20.34 9.40
C THR A 31 17.02 21.65 10.10
N ALA A 32 15.75 22.00 10.11
CA ALA A 32 15.23 23.18 10.83
C ALA A 32 14.95 22.92 12.33
N SER A 33 15.47 21.81 12.89
CA SER A 33 15.23 21.40 14.27
C SER A 33 13.74 21.12 14.59
N GLY A 34 12.94 20.87 13.59
CA GLY A 34 11.56 20.41 13.73
C GLY A 34 11.49 18.92 14.07
N LYS A 35 10.29 18.46 14.42
CA LYS A 35 10.04 17.06 14.79
C LYS A 35 8.79 16.53 14.08
N ILE A 36 8.87 15.29 13.63
CA ILE A 36 7.72 14.55 13.10
C ILE A 36 7.20 13.65 14.21
N HIS A 37 5.95 13.83 14.59
CA HIS A 37 5.27 13.07 15.64
C HIS A 37 4.51 11.88 15.07
N ARG A 38 3.95 12.03 13.86
CA ARG A 38 3.19 11.00 13.20
C ARG A 38 3.38 11.11 11.69
N LEU A 39 3.56 9.99 11.02
CA LEU A 39 3.63 9.87 9.57
C LEU A 39 2.83 8.66 9.16
N GLU A 40 1.86 8.85 8.28
CA GLU A 40 0.99 7.79 7.78
C GLU A 40 0.92 7.84 6.26
N ASP A 41 1.15 6.71 5.64
CA ASP A 41 0.88 6.49 4.23
C ASP A 41 -0.45 5.72 4.11
N TRP A 42 -1.48 6.39 3.59
CA TRP A 42 -2.80 5.78 3.42
C TRP A 42 -2.97 5.08 2.08
N GLY A 43 -1.93 5.11 1.24
CA GLY A 43 -1.94 4.51 -0.07
C GLY A 43 -2.89 5.20 -1.06
N ARG A 44 -3.22 4.49 -2.14
CA ARG A 44 -4.12 5.00 -3.18
C ARG A 44 -5.58 4.83 -2.77
N ARG A 45 -6.29 5.96 -2.64
CA ARG A 45 -7.71 6.01 -2.27
C ARG A 45 -8.52 6.77 -3.30
N HIS A 46 -9.82 6.49 -3.36
CA HIS A 46 -10.75 7.27 -4.18
C HIS A 46 -10.90 8.68 -3.64
N LEU A 47 -10.90 9.65 -4.54
CA LEU A 47 -11.23 11.03 -4.26
C LEU A 47 -12.76 11.19 -4.17
N ALA A 48 -13.25 12.11 -3.31
CA ALA A 48 -14.67 12.43 -3.23
C ALA A 48 -15.20 13.09 -4.52
N TYR A 49 -14.31 13.79 -5.24
CA TYR A 49 -14.56 14.38 -6.55
C TYR A 49 -13.29 14.33 -7.39
N PRO A 50 -13.40 14.31 -8.72
CA PRO A 50 -12.22 14.23 -9.58
C PRO A 50 -11.41 15.53 -9.51
N ILE A 51 -10.08 15.40 -9.47
CA ILE A 51 -9.11 16.49 -9.61
C ILE A 51 -8.36 16.24 -10.90
N ASN A 52 -8.36 17.21 -11.84
CA ASN A 52 -7.70 17.06 -13.16
C ASN A 52 -8.09 15.76 -13.88
N LYS A 53 -9.39 15.38 -13.82
CA LYS A 53 -9.93 14.12 -14.37
C LYS A 53 -9.42 12.84 -13.69
N ILE A 54 -8.73 12.95 -12.56
CA ILE A 54 -8.21 11.82 -11.79
C ILE A 54 -9.19 11.51 -10.66
N HIS A 55 -9.56 10.23 -10.52
CA HIS A 55 -10.55 9.75 -9.53
C HIS A 55 -9.91 9.08 -8.31
N LYS A 56 -8.61 8.75 -8.37
CA LYS A 56 -7.83 8.15 -7.29
C LYS A 56 -6.56 8.93 -7.08
N ALA A 57 -6.08 9.00 -5.83
CA ALA A 57 -4.82 9.63 -5.51
C ALA A 57 -4.14 8.94 -4.32
N HIS A 58 -2.86 9.14 -4.16
CA HIS A 58 -2.09 8.61 -3.04
C HIS A 58 -2.09 9.65 -1.91
N TYR A 59 -2.57 9.27 -0.74
CA TYR A 59 -2.72 10.14 0.43
C TYR A 59 -1.59 9.91 1.41
N VAL A 60 -1.02 11.00 1.92
CA VAL A 60 -0.04 10.99 3.01
C VAL A 60 -0.44 11.99 4.06
N LEU A 61 -0.38 11.58 5.32
CA LEU A 61 -0.61 12.42 6.50
C LEU A 61 0.69 12.57 7.29
N MET A 62 1.01 13.78 7.71
CA MET A 62 2.14 14.09 8.58
C MET A 62 1.70 15.02 9.71
N ASN A 63 2.02 14.67 10.96
CA ASN A 63 1.93 15.59 12.10
C ASN A 63 3.33 16.03 12.48
N VAL A 64 3.57 17.31 12.35
CA VAL A 64 4.89 17.90 12.50
C VAL A 64 4.90 19.03 13.51
N GLU A 65 6.02 19.22 14.16
CA GLU A 65 6.30 20.38 14.98
C GLU A 65 7.44 21.17 14.34
N CYS A 66 7.16 22.37 13.88
CA CYS A 66 8.14 23.22 13.23
C CYS A 66 7.84 24.71 13.46
N ASP A 67 8.74 25.55 13.00
CA ASP A 67 8.51 26.98 12.95
C ASP A 67 7.73 27.40 11.70
N GLN A 68 7.34 28.65 11.62
CA GLN A 68 6.56 29.16 10.52
C GLN A 68 7.38 29.29 9.22
N ALA A 69 8.69 29.50 9.33
CA ALA A 69 9.58 29.61 8.17
C ALA A 69 9.72 28.22 7.48
N THR A 70 9.95 27.18 8.26
CA THR A 70 10.01 25.79 7.77
C THR A 70 8.67 25.36 7.16
N LEU A 71 7.55 25.73 7.78
CA LEU A 71 6.24 25.45 7.22
C LEU A 71 6.05 26.10 5.84
N ALA A 72 6.42 27.38 5.70
CA ALA A 72 6.34 28.10 4.43
C ALA A 72 7.23 27.45 3.34
N GLU A 73 8.40 26.95 3.72
CA GLU A 73 9.29 26.21 2.82
C GLU A 73 8.64 24.89 2.36
N LEU A 74 8.03 24.13 3.27
CA LEU A 74 7.29 22.89 2.94
C LEU A 74 6.11 23.17 2.00
N GLU A 75 5.29 24.18 2.31
CA GLU A 75 4.14 24.57 1.49
C GLU A 75 4.58 25.03 0.10
N SER A 76 5.68 25.76 0.01
CA SER A 76 6.30 26.13 -1.24
C SER A 76 6.76 24.89 -2.01
N GLY A 77 7.41 23.93 -1.33
CA GLY A 77 7.80 22.65 -1.90
C GLY A 77 6.61 21.85 -2.46
N PHE A 78 5.48 21.86 -1.76
CA PHE A 78 4.23 21.20 -2.25
C PHE A 78 3.68 21.91 -3.49
N ARG A 79 3.69 23.23 -3.49
CA ARG A 79 3.15 24.05 -4.60
C ARG A 79 3.94 23.90 -5.90
N PHE A 80 5.26 23.76 -5.80
CA PHE A 80 6.14 23.61 -6.96
C PHE A 80 6.37 22.17 -7.40
N ASN A 81 5.77 21.20 -6.73
CA ASN A 81 5.89 19.80 -7.08
C ASN A 81 4.66 19.35 -7.89
N ASP A 82 4.84 19.14 -9.19
CA ASP A 82 3.78 18.73 -10.11
C ASP A 82 3.15 17.36 -9.76
N ALA A 83 3.84 16.55 -8.97
CA ALA A 83 3.30 15.28 -8.49
C ALA A 83 2.22 15.47 -7.41
N ILE A 84 2.19 16.61 -6.72
CA ILE A 84 1.23 16.90 -5.66
C ILE A 84 0.00 17.59 -6.27
N LEU A 85 -1.13 16.91 -6.22
CA LEU A 85 -2.40 17.42 -6.70
C LEU A 85 -2.98 18.48 -5.77
N ARG A 86 -2.85 18.26 -4.46
CA ARG A 86 -3.39 19.15 -3.42
C ARG A 86 -2.70 18.89 -2.08
N SER A 87 -2.58 19.94 -1.28
CA SER A 87 -2.14 19.86 0.12
C SER A 87 -3.07 20.65 1.02
N MET A 88 -3.14 20.27 2.29
CA MET A 88 -3.89 20.96 3.33
C MET A 88 -3.07 20.95 4.61
N THR A 89 -2.94 22.11 5.25
CA THR A 89 -2.24 22.29 6.51
C THR A 89 -3.21 22.80 7.57
N LEU A 90 -3.26 22.13 8.72
CA LEU A 90 -4.08 22.49 9.86
C LEU A 90 -3.20 22.76 11.08
N LEU A 91 -3.44 23.85 11.76
CA LEU A 91 -2.79 24.13 13.04
C LEU A 91 -3.40 23.25 14.14
N GLN A 92 -2.55 22.55 14.88
CA GLN A 92 -2.94 21.72 16.01
C GLN A 92 -2.53 22.34 17.34
N LYS A 93 -3.29 22.05 18.39
CA LYS A 93 -3.00 22.57 19.75
C LYS A 93 -1.90 21.79 20.45
N ALA A 94 -1.71 20.52 20.08
CA ALA A 94 -0.76 19.61 20.70
C ALA A 94 -0.23 18.60 19.65
N ALA A 95 0.84 17.90 20.01
CA ALA A 95 1.35 16.80 19.21
C ALA A 95 0.35 15.65 19.19
N ILE A 96 0.02 15.15 17.99
CA ILE A 96 -0.83 13.98 17.79
C ILE A 96 0.08 12.84 17.36
N THR A 97 0.13 11.77 18.16
CA THR A 97 0.97 10.59 17.93
C THR A 97 0.13 9.33 17.69
N GLU A 98 -1.15 9.35 18.05
CA GLU A 98 -2.05 8.21 17.90
C GLU A 98 -2.34 7.95 16.42
N PRO A 99 -2.39 6.67 15.99
CA PRO A 99 -2.74 6.33 14.63
C PRO A 99 -4.16 6.80 14.30
N SER A 100 -4.37 7.24 13.07
CA SER A 100 -5.68 7.62 12.59
C SER A 100 -6.57 6.39 12.36
N ILE A 101 -7.89 6.59 12.38
CA ILE A 101 -8.87 5.53 12.06
C ILE A 101 -8.61 4.94 10.66
N ILE A 102 -8.16 5.79 9.73
CA ILE A 102 -7.85 5.36 8.37
C ILE A 102 -6.60 4.48 8.33
N ALA A 103 -5.55 4.82 9.08
CA ALA A 103 -4.34 4.01 9.15
C ALA A 103 -4.61 2.64 9.79
N THR A 104 -5.43 2.58 10.85
CA THR A 104 -5.85 1.31 11.46
C THR A 104 -6.64 0.44 10.50
N SER A 105 -7.62 0.99 9.79
CA SER A 105 -8.40 0.21 8.80
C SER A 105 -7.54 -0.27 7.62
N THR A 106 -6.63 0.56 7.13
CA THR A 106 -5.71 0.19 6.04
C THR A 106 -4.73 -0.91 6.48
N ALA A 107 -4.24 -0.85 7.73
CA ALA A 107 -3.37 -1.88 8.28
C ALA A 107 -4.10 -3.24 8.45
N GLU A 108 -5.36 -3.22 8.85
CA GLU A 108 -6.22 -4.41 8.95
C GLU A 108 -6.52 -5.00 7.56
N GLU A 109 -6.86 -4.17 6.58
CA GLU A 109 -7.08 -4.58 5.19
C GLU A 109 -5.83 -5.21 4.57
N ASN A 110 -4.66 -4.60 4.77
CA ASN A 110 -3.39 -5.11 4.26
C ASN A 110 -3.02 -6.44 4.92
N LYS A 111 -3.22 -6.58 6.23
CA LYS A 111 -2.97 -7.83 6.97
C LYS A 111 -3.91 -8.95 6.51
N ALA A 112 -5.19 -8.64 6.27
CA ALA A 112 -6.15 -9.59 5.74
C ALA A 112 -5.84 -10.00 4.28
N ALA A 113 -5.35 -9.08 3.45
CA ALA A 113 -4.91 -9.36 2.09
C ALA A 113 -3.65 -10.26 2.07
N GLU A 114 -2.69 -9.99 2.96
CA GLU A 114 -1.47 -10.78 3.09
C GLU A 114 -1.75 -12.22 3.58
N SER A 115 -2.67 -12.38 4.54
CA SER A 115 -3.09 -13.71 4.99
C SER A 115 -3.76 -14.50 3.87
N ARG A 116 -4.66 -13.88 3.11
CA ARG A 116 -5.31 -14.51 1.94
C ARG A 116 -4.32 -14.91 0.85
N ALA A 117 -3.31 -14.07 0.60
CA ALA A 117 -2.27 -14.37 -0.37
C ALA A 117 -1.40 -15.56 0.06
N LYS A 118 -1.06 -15.65 1.36
CA LYS A 118 -0.35 -16.81 1.93
C LYS A 118 -1.17 -18.09 1.86
N ASP A 119 -2.46 -18.02 2.18
CA ASP A 119 -3.38 -19.16 2.10
C ASP A 119 -3.58 -19.64 0.64
N ALA A 120 -3.63 -18.71 -0.31
CA ALA A 120 -3.72 -19.03 -1.73
C ALA A 120 -2.45 -19.72 -2.24
N ALA A 121 -1.28 -19.19 -1.89
CA ALA A 121 0.02 -19.79 -2.24
C ALA A 121 0.22 -21.18 -1.60
N ALA A 122 -0.25 -21.37 -0.36
CA ALA A 122 -0.20 -22.66 0.31
C ALA A 122 -1.11 -23.71 -0.37
N ARG A 123 -2.29 -23.29 -0.84
CA ARG A 123 -3.20 -24.17 -1.60
C ARG A 123 -2.64 -24.54 -2.96
N GLU A 124 -2.01 -23.61 -3.65
CA GLU A 124 -1.38 -23.86 -4.96
C GLU A 124 -0.18 -24.80 -4.82
N ALA A 125 0.65 -24.64 -3.77
CA ALA A 125 1.75 -25.55 -3.45
C ALA A 125 1.26 -26.95 -3.06
N ALA A 126 0.14 -27.06 -2.36
CA ALA A 126 -0.48 -28.35 -2.01
C ALA A 126 -1.10 -29.07 -3.24
N ALA A 127 -1.66 -28.31 -4.18
CA ALA A 127 -2.19 -28.85 -5.41
C ALA A 127 -1.09 -29.35 -6.35
N ALA A 128 0.07 -28.67 -6.40
CA ALA A 128 1.22 -29.10 -7.19
C ALA A 128 1.89 -30.38 -6.69
N ASN A 129 1.75 -30.72 -5.40
CA ASN A 129 2.29 -31.95 -4.82
C ASN A 129 1.36 -33.17 -4.91
N SER A 130 0.13 -33.01 -5.39
CA SER A 130 -0.84 -34.12 -5.51
C SER A 130 -0.88 -34.75 -6.89
N ASP A 131 -0.13 -34.24 -7.87
CA ASP A 131 -0.11 -34.76 -9.25
C ASP A 131 1.03 -35.76 -9.52
N ASP A 132 1.86 -36.12 -8.53
CA ASP A 132 3.02 -36.99 -8.71
C ASP A 132 2.88 -38.41 -8.11
N GLU A 133 1.69 -38.80 -7.64
CA GLU A 133 1.39 -40.20 -7.26
C GLU A 133 0.23 -40.77 -8.10
N ILE A 134 0.49 -41.02 -9.35
CA ILE A 134 -0.27 -42.02 -10.11
C ILE A 134 0.57 -43.29 -10.07
N ASP A 135 0.25 -44.14 -9.10
CA ASP A 135 0.72 -45.52 -9.04
C ASP A 135 0.28 -46.28 -10.28
N LEU A 136 1.25 -46.63 -11.12
CA LEU A 136 1.10 -47.47 -12.31
C LEU A 136 1.37 -48.94 -11.99
N ASP A 137 0.81 -49.44 -10.92
CA ASP A 137 0.81 -50.88 -10.61
C ASP A 137 -0.63 -51.38 -10.46
N ASP A 138 -1.26 -51.74 -11.57
CA ASP A 138 -2.30 -52.76 -11.72
C ASP A 138 -2.79 -52.74 -13.17
N ILE A 139 -1.95 -53.28 -14.05
CA ILE A 139 -2.42 -53.79 -15.34
C ILE A 139 -2.25 -55.31 -15.24
N ASP A 140 -3.28 -55.99 -14.71
CA ASP A 140 -3.40 -57.42 -14.81
C ASP A 140 -3.60 -57.81 -16.28
N GLU A 141 -2.63 -58.58 -16.77
CA GLU A 141 -2.70 -59.37 -17.99
C GLU A 141 -3.76 -60.47 -17.81
N ASP A 142 -4.93 -60.31 -18.40
CA ASP A 142 -5.79 -61.44 -18.81
C ASP A 142 -6.50 -61.07 -20.09
N PHE A 143 -5.80 -61.28 -21.20
CA PHE A 143 -6.40 -61.31 -22.51
C PHE A 143 -6.43 -62.76 -23.00
N ASP A 144 -7.52 -63.45 -22.67
CA ASP A 144 -7.84 -64.78 -23.18
C ASP A 144 -8.21 -64.66 -24.66
N ALA A 145 -7.30 -65.16 -25.49
CA ALA A 145 -7.51 -65.37 -26.90
C ALA A 145 -7.98 -66.80 -27.13
N ASP A 146 -9.29 -67.01 -27.09
CA ASP A 146 -9.90 -68.21 -27.70
C ASP A 146 -11.41 -68.02 -27.83
N ALA A 147 -11.86 -67.77 -29.04
CA ALA A 147 -13.15 -68.25 -29.61
C ALA A 147 -13.58 -67.44 -30.84
N ILE A 148 -12.91 -67.66 -31.93
CA ILE A 148 -13.56 -67.46 -33.24
C ILE A 148 -13.18 -68.65 -34.16
N ILE A 149 -14.02 -69.66 -34.21
CA ILE A 149 -14.20 -70.49 -35.38
C ILE A 149 -15.60 -71.08 -35.32
N SER A 150 -16.31 -70.95 -36.47
CA SER A 150 -17.54 -71.55 -36.93
C SER A 150 -18.83 -70.76 -36.72
N GLU A 151 -19.50 -70.29 -37.67
CA GLU A 151 -20.00 -70.65 -38.99
C GLU A 151 -20.36 -69.44 -39.81
#